data_3723f88836bebfd698280a45e8a4fcbe
#
_entry.id   3723f88836bebfd698280a45e8a4fcbe
#
_cell.length_a   1.000
_cell.length_b   1.000
_cell.length_c   1.000
_cell.angle_alpha   90.00
_cell.angle_beta   90.00
_cell.angle_gamma   90.00
#
_symmetry.space_group_name_H-M   'P 1'
#
loop_
_entity.id
_entity.type
_entity.pdbx_description
1 polymer ?
#
loop_
_entity_poly.entity_id
_entity_poly.type
_entity_poly.pdbx_seq_one_letter_code
_entity_poly.pdbx_strand_id
1 'polypeptide(L)'
;MLDKEKVLTAADPELLFRDGNRHLETGEVHQAEACFRQALRLAPDFASACANLGYLLDQRGEQGEAEACYRRALALDPLQAQTHLNLGALLTCQKRFPAAEAAYSQALLIDPHFTAAWSNLGVLYAYMKREDQAEQCYRQALELDPDYAKARFNLSYLLLRQGRFDEGWACFEARDWHAPLAARMTCPRWQGEDLAGKSILILYEGGHGDMIQFGRYVPALKARGAASITLLCHPALKVLFTTLDGADEVIPFDQAFPAEKGDYWIPLLSLPHLNGTRLDSIPAAIPYLHPDAERVARWSPLLPREGMRVGLIWKGSPLHENDADRSLPTLDLLSSLGTVPGVSYVSLQKGTGEDEAKRPPPAPPLVDLGSKMEDFADAAAIMAGLDLVISVDSAMAHLAGALGKPCWLLLPDFKTDWRWLKERTDSPWYPGTLRLFRQKTRGDWATVIAEVRAALEGLAQQ
;
A
#
# COMPACT_ATOMS: atom_id res chain seq x y z
N MET A 1 -51.45 46.52 -26.88
CA MET A 1 -51.07 45.25 -26.24
C MET A 1 -49.58 45.04 -26.46
N LEU A 2 -48.82 45.35 -25.45
CA LEU A 2 -47.35 45.32 -25.53
C LEU A 2 -46.89 43.88 -25.28
N ASP A 3 -46.23 43.33 -26.28
CA ASP A 3 -45.50 42.10 -26.24
C ASP A 3 -44.39 42.23 -25.18
N LYS A 4 -44.49 41.42 -24.13
CA LYS A 4 -43.40 41.25 -23.17
C LYS A 4 -42.38 40.33 -23.80
N GLU A 5 -41.45 40.89 -24.56
CA GLU A 5 -40.17 40.18 -24.83
C GLU A 5 -39.57 39.68 -23.52
N LYS A 6 -39.55 38.38 -23.36
CA LYS A 6 -38.69 37.73 -22.40
C LYS A 6 -37.24 38.08 -22.76
N VAL A 7 -36.68 39.06 -22.07
CA VAL A 7 -35.24 39.22 -22.02
C VAL A 7 -34.68 37.92 -21.40
N LEU A 8 -34.24 37.02 -22.27
CA LEU A 8 -33.31 35.96 -21.89
C LEU A 8 -32.08 36.70 -21.38
N THR A 9 -31.93 36.82 -20.08
CA THR A 9 -30.65 37.21 -19.46
C THR A 9 -29.59 36.30 -20.00
N ALA A 10 -28.70 36.84 -20.85
CA ALA A 10 -27.56 36.09 -21.35
C ALA A 10 -26.86 35.50 -20.12
N ALA A 11 -26.68 34.17 -20.08
CA ALA A 11 -26.04 33.53 -18.97
C ALA A 11 -24.62 34.11 -18.85
N ASP A 12 -24.28 34.67 -17.69
CA ASP A 12 -22.99 35.28 -17.42
C ASP A 12 -21.97 34.15 -17.18
N PRO A 13 -20.86 34.07 -17.92
CA PRO A 13 -19.84 33.07 -17.73
C PRO A 13 -19.26 33.04 -16.31
N GLU A 14 -19.12 34.20 -15.66
CA GLU A 14 -18.64 34.29 -14.29
C GLU A 14 -19.65 33.75 -13.27
N LEU A 15 -20.94 33.96 -13.50
CA LEU A 15 -22.00 33.41 -12.66
C LEU A 15 -22.02 31.88 -12.78
N LEU A 16 -21.94 31.35 -14.00
CA LEU A 16 -21.84 29.92 -14.25
C LEU A 16 -20.59 29.32 -13.60
N PHE A 17 -19.47 30.01 -13.65
CA PHE A 17 -18.25 29.58 -12.99
C PHE A 17 -18.39 29.48 -11.45
N ARG A 18 -19.01 30.51 -10.84
CA ARG A 18 -19.32 30.51 -9.39
C ARG A 18 -20.30 29.42 -9.00
N ASP A 19 -21.35 29.19 -9.79
CA ASP A 19 -22.27 28.07 -9.56
C ASP A 19 -21.58 26.71 -9.70
N GLY A 20 -20.70 26.57 -10.69
CA GLY A 20 -19.87 25.38 -10.86
C GLY A 20 -18.97 25.10 -9.65
N ASN A 21 -18.33 26.14 -9.10
CA ASN A 21 -17.51 25.98 -7.87
C ASN A 21 -18.37 25.57 -6.67
N ARG A 22 -19.56 26.15 -6.49
CA ARG A 22 -20.49 25.77 -5.42
C ARG A 22 -20.91 24.30 -5.56
N HIS A 23 -21.23 23.84 -6.77
CA HIS A 23 -21.56 22.43 -7.02
C HIS A 23 -20.35 21.50 -6.76
N LEU A 24 -19.14 21.98 -7.05
CA LEU A 24 -17.92 21.23 -6.73
C LEU A 24 -17.74 21.07 -5.21
N GLU A 25 -17.95 22.15 -4.43
CA GLU A 25 -17.86 22.14 -2.97
C GLU A 25 -18.92 21.24 -2.33
N THR A 26 -20.12 21.13 -2.93
CA THR A 26 -21.20 20.24 -2.45
C THR A 26 -21.11 18.81 -3.00
N GLY A 27 -20.08 18.50 -3.81
CA GLY A 27 -19.88 17.17 -4.39
C GLY A 27 -20.82 16.85 -5.58
N GLU A 28 -21.51 17.82 -6.12
CA GLU A 28 -22.43 17.71 -7.26
C GLU A 28 -21.66 17.78 -8.59
N VAL A 29 -20.80 16.78 -8.84
CA VAL A 29 -19.79 16.76 -9.91
C VAL A 29 -20.38 17.00 -11.31
N HIS A 30 -21.54 16.40 -11.62
CA HIS A 30 -22.17 16.55 -12.94
C HIS A 30 -22.69 17.97 -13.17
N GLN A 31 -23.26 18.61 -12.14
CA GLN A 31 -23.73 19.99 -12.21
C GLN A 31 -22.55 20.96 -12.36
N ALA A 32 -21.47 20.73 -11.61
CA ALA A 32 -20.24 21.52 -11.71
C ALA A 32 -19.66 21.45 -13.14
N GLU A 33 -19.57 20.25 -13.72
CA GLU A 33 -19.09 20.06 -15.09
C GLU A 33 -19.97 20.80 -16.13
N ALA A 34 -21.29 20.65 -16.01
CA ALA A 34 -22.22 21.34 -16.90
C ALA A 34 -22.05 22.87 -16.86
N CYS A 35 -21.89 23.43 -15.66
CA CYS A 35 -21.64 24.85 -15.45
C CYS A 35 -20.33 25.32 -16.09
N PHE A 36 -19.21 24.60 -15.86
CA PHE A 36 -17.91 24.97 -16.45
C PHE A 36 -17.92 24.81 -17.97
N ARG A 37 -18.51 23.75 -18.53
CA ARG A 37 -18.64 23.59 -20.00
C ARG A 37 -19.51 24.70 -20.59
N GLN A 38 -20.55 25.16 -19.90
CA GLN A 38 -21.38 26.23 -20.36
C GLN A 38 -20.66 27.59 -20.27
N ALA A 39 -19.95 27.87 -19.20
CA ALA A 39 -19.09 29.05 -19.08
C ALA A 39 -18.09 29.13 -20.23
N LEU A 40 -17.43 28.01 -20.57
CA LEU A 40 -16.47 27.94 -21.68
C LEU A 40 -17.10 28.03 -23.07
N ARG A 41 -18.38 27.72 -23.25
CA ARG A 41 -19.08 27.98 -24.50
C ARG A 41 -19.32 29.48 -24.71
N LEU A 42 -19.56 30.23 -23.64
CA LEU A 42 -19.80 31.65 -23.66
C LEU A 42 -18.50 32.48 -23.68
N ALA A 43 -17.52 32.05 -22.90
CA ALA A 43 -16.19 32.64 -22.82
C ALA A 43 -15.11 31.54 -23.00
N PRO A 44 -14.72 31.28 -24.25
CA PRO A 44 -13.72 30.24 -24.55
C PRO A 44 -12.34 30.48 -23.96
N ASP A 45 -12.01 31.71 -23.59
CA ASP A 45 -10.76 32.16 -22.99
C ASP A 45 -10.79 32.23 -21.44
N PHE A 46 -11.82 31.66 -20.80
CA PHE A 46 -11.94 31.65 -19.35
C PHE A 46 -11.02 30.64 -18.73
N ALA A 47 -9.76 31.02 -18.43
CA ALA A 47 -8.70 30.19 -17.97
C ALA A 47 -9.08 29.36 -16.69
N SER A 48 -9.70 30.00 -15.69
CA SER A 48 -10.10 29.34 -14.44
C SER A 48 -11.17 28.27 -14.66
N ALA A 49 -12.11 28.49 -15.58
CA ALA A 49 -13.12 27.49 -15.93
C ALA A 49 -12.47 26.26 -16.63
N CYS A 50 -11.45 26.49 -17.50
CA CYS A 50 -10.66 25.42 -18.09
C CYS A 50 -9.94 24.61 -17.00
N ALA A 51 -9.31 25.28 -16.03
CA ALA A 51 -8.57 24.63 -14.95
C ALA A 51 -9.49 23.75 -14.09
N ASN A 52 -10.66 24.26 -13.68
CA ASN A 52 -11.59 23.53 -12.84
C ASN A 52 -12.29 22.39 -13.59
N LEU A 53 -12.58 22.55 -14.88
CA LEU A 53 -13.04 21.45 -15.72
C LEU A 53 -11.96 20.35 -15.81
N GLY A 54 -10.68 20.74 -16.01
CA GLY A 54 -9.56 19.80 -16.00
C GLY A 54 -9.45 19.00 -14.70
N TYR A 55 -9.63 19.67 -13.56
CA TYR A 55 -9.64 19.02 -12.25
C TYR A 55 -10.77 17.97 -12.12
N LEU A 56 -12.00 18.31 -12.53
CA LEU A 56 -13.12 17.37 -12.48
C LEU A 56 -12.89 16.15 -13.38
N LEU A 57 -12.38 16.37 -14.59
CA LEU A 57 -12.07 15.29 -15.53
C LEU A 57 -10.96 14.37 -15.03
N ASP A 58 -9.94 14.94 -14.37
CA ASP A 58 -8.86 14.18 -13.74
C ASP A 58 -9.40 13.27 -12.61
N GLN A 59 -10.27 13.83 -11.74
CA GLN A 59 -10.92 13.04 -10.67
C GLN A 59 -11.77 11.88 -11.22
N ARG A 60 -12.27 11.98 -12.43
CA ARG A 60 -13.03 10.91 -13.13
C ARG A 60 -12.15 9.96 -13.92
N GLY A 61 -10.84 10.19 -13.95
CA GLY A 61 -9.90 9.38 -14.71
C GLY A 61 -9.84 9.69 -16.21
N GLU A 62 -10.49 10.79 -16.66
CA GLU A 62 -10.49 11.25 -18.07
C GLU A 62 -9.21 12.05 -18.36
N GLN A 63 -8.06 11.41 -18.13
CA GLN A 63 -6.74 12.04 -18.08
C GLN A 63 -6.36 12.81 -19.36
N GLY A 64 -6.77 12.33 -20.54
CA GLY A 64 -6.44 13.01 -21.81
C GLY A 64 -7.13 14.35 -21.96
N GLU A 65 -8.44 14.44 -21.63
CA GLU A 65 -9.18 15.68 -21.67
C GLU A 65 -8.77 16.63 -20.54
N ALA A 66 -8.49 16.08 -19.35
CA ALA A 66 -7.97 16.84 -18.21
C ALA A 66 -6.64 17.55 -18.56
N GLU A 67 -5.69 16.83 -19.18
CA GLU A 67 -4.42 17.42 -19.62
C GLU A 67 -4.63 18.54 -20.63
N ALA A 68 -5.53 18.34 -21.60
CA ALA A 68 -5.85 19.37 -22.61
C ALA A 68 -6.44 20.63 -21.95
N CYS A 69 -7.33 20.45 -20.97
CA CYS A 69 -7.93 21.55 -20.20
C CYS A 69 -6.87 22.31 -19.39
N TYR A 70 -5.99 21.61 -18.66
CA TYR A 70 -4.91 22.25 -17.90
C TYR A 70 -3.95 23.02 -18.81
N ARG A 71 -3.51 22.44 -19.93
CA ARG A 71 -2.64 23.12 -20.88
C ARG A 71 -3.29 24.36 -21.50
N ARG A 72 -4.58 24.29 -21.81
CA ARG A 72 -5.35 25.44 -22.31
C ARG A 72 -5.45 26.53 -21.25
N ALA A 73 -5.76 26.19 -19.99
CA ALA A 73 -5.78 27.12 -18.88
C ALA A 73 -4.45 27.85 -18.73
N LEU A 74 -3.34 27.14 -18.76
CA LEU A 74 -1.99 27.69 -18.64
C LEU A 74 -1.51 28.48 -19.88
N ALA A 75 -2.06 28.20 -21.06
CA ALA A 75 -1.80 29.00 -22.25
C ALA A 75 -2.53 30.36 -22.18
N LEU A 76 -3.69 30.42 -21.51
CA LEU A 76 -4.49 31.65 -21.31
C LEU A 76 -3.95 32.46 -20.12
N ASP A 77 -3.59 31.79 -19.04
CA ASP A 77 -3.03 32.41 -17.82
C ASP A 77 -1.91 31.53 -17.27
N PRO A 78 -0.64 31.83 -17.58
CA PRO A 78 0.53 31.04 -17.13
C PRO A 78 0.81 31.15 -15.63
N LEU A 79 0.20 32.06 -14.89
CA LEU A 79 0.49 32.36 -13.49
C LEU A 79 -0.40 31.56 -12.51
N GLN A 80 -1.11 30.54 -12.98
CA GLN A 80 -1.95 29.69 -12.15
C GLN A 80 -1.14 28.58 -11.46
N ALA A 81 -0.58 28.84 -10.28
CA ALA A 81 0.22 27.87 -9.53
C ALA A 81 -0.53 26.56 -9.27
N GLN A 82 -1.83 26.62 -8.91
CA GLN A 82 -2.68 25.45 -8.68
C GLN A 82 -2.84 24.59 -9.94
N THR A 83 -2.97 25.20 -11.11
CA THR A 83 -3.11 24.47 -12.38
C THR A 83 -1.81 23.76 -12.76
N HIS A 84 -0.65 24.41 -12.53
CA HIS A 84 0.65 23.77 -12.67
C HIS A 84 0.81 22.58 -11.70
N LEU A 85 0.38 22.70 -10.43
CA LEU A 85 0.37 21.61 -9.47
C LEU A 85 -0.46 20.41 -9.96
N ASN A 86 -1.70 20.67 -10.42
CA ASN A 86 -2.60 19.64 -10.90
C ASN A 86 -2.06 18.95 -12.15
N LEU A 87 -1.52 19.70 -13.10
CA LEU A 87 -0.87 19.16 -14.29
C LEU A 87 0.35 18.29 -13.90
N GLY A 88 1.16 18.75 -12.93
CA GLY A 88 2.29 17.98 -12.40
C GLY A 88 1.84 16.65 -11.77
N ALA A 89 0.74 16.66 -11.02
CA ALA A 89 0.18 15.45 -10.41
C ALA A 89 -0.31 14.46 -11.48
N LEU A 90 -1.06 14.92 -12.47
CA LEU A 90 -1.52 14.11 -13.61
C LEU A 90 -0.35 13.49 -14.37
N LEU A 91 0.67 14.28 -14.69
CA LEU A 91 1.88 13.80 -15.39
C LEU A 91 2.69 12.79 -14.55
N THR A 92 2.70 12.95 -13.24
CA THR A 92 3.31 11.98 -12.30
C THR A 92 2.58 10.64 -12.35
N CYS A 93 1.26 10.63 -12.32
CA CYS A 93 0.44 9.42 -12.47
C CYS A 93 0.69 8.74 -13.84
N GLN A 94 0.88 9.51 -14.89
CA GLN A 94 1.25 9.02 -16.22
C GLN A 94 2.73 8.60 -16.35
N LYS A 95 3.52 8.74 -15.27
CA LYS A 95 4.96 8.42 -15.23
C LYS A 95 5.80 9.27 -16.23
N ARG A 96 5.31 10.43 -16.60
CA ARG A 96 5.97 11.44 -17.45
C ARG A 96 6.81 12.39 -16.58
N PHE A 97 7.76 11.85 -15.86
CA PHE A 97 8.48 12.51 -14.76
C PHE A 97 9.18 13.83 -15.13
N PRO A 98 9.90 13.95 -16.27
CA PRO A 98 10.51 15.25 -16.63
C PRO A 98 9.50 16.37 -16.83
N ALA A 99 8.35 16.07 -17.42
CA ALA A 99 7.29 17.06 -17.62
C ALA A 99 6.58 17.43 -16.32
N ALA A 100 6.42 16.44 -15.40
CA ALA A 100 5.87 16.67 -14.06
C ALA A 100 6.81 17.58 -13.23
N GLU A 101 8.13 17.34 -13.27
CA GLU A 101 9.14 18.17 -12.60
C GLU A 101 9.07 19.62 -13.08
N ALA A 102 8.96 19.83 -14.40
CA ALA A 102 8.81 21.17 -14.96
C ALA A 102 7.53 21.86 -14.48
N ALA A 103 6.40 21.15 -14.42
CA ALA A 103 5.13 21.70 -13.97
C ALA A 103 5.19 22.10 -12.48
N TYR A 104 5.69 21.24 -11.60
CA TYR A 104 5.87 21.57 -10.18
C TYR A 104 6.85 22.73 -9.96
N SER A 105 7.94 22.77 -10.73
CA SER A 105 8.91 23.87 -10.67
C SER A 105 8.28 25.19 -11.06
N GLN A 106 7.38 25.22 -12.05
CA GLN A 106 6.61 26.43 -12.40
C GLN A 106 5.64 26.84 -11.28
N ALA A 107 4.94 25.88 -10.66
CA ALA A 107 4.09 26.17 -9.52
C ALA A 107 4.87 26.86 -8.39
N LEU A 108 6.07 26.35 -8.07
CA LEU A 108 6.94 26.89 -7.02
C LEU A 108 7.65 28.20 -7.41
N LEU A 109 7.86 28.46 -8.70
CA LEU A 109 8.36 29.72 -9.18
C LEU A 109 7.30 30.85 -9.00
N ILE A 110 6.03 30.51 -9.20
CA ILE A 110 4.89 31.43 -9.02
C ILE A 110 4.61 31.64 -7.52
N ASP A 111 4.56 30.56 -6.75
CA ASP A 111 4.33 30.59 -5.30
C ASP A 111 5.35 29.72 -4.58
N PRO A 112 6.48 30.29 -4.08
CA PRO A 112 7.49 29.57 -3.32
C PRO A 112 6.99 28.98 -1.98
N HIS A 113 5.86 29.46 -1.45
CA HIS A 113 5.24 29.01 -0.21
C HIS A 113 4.17 27.96 -0.43
N PHE A 114 4.01 27.44 -1.63
CA PHE A 114 3.01 26.43 -1.96
C PHE A 114 3.37 25.05 -1.39
N THR A 115 3.01 24.80 -0.15
CA THR A 115 3.32 23.57 0.62
C THR A 115 2.98 22.29 -0.16
N ALA A 116 1.81 22.25 -0.80
CA ALA A 116 1.39 21.07 -1.57
C ALA A 116 2.29 20.80 -2.79
N ALA A 117 2.83 21.85 -3.43
CA ALA A 117 3.73 21.69 -4.56
C ALA A 117 5.09 21.14 -4.13
N TRP A 118 5.64 21.61 -3.00
CA TRP A 118 6.83 21.01 -2.41
C TRP A 118 6.62 19.53 -2.06
N SER A 119 5.52 19.20 -1.40
CA SER A 119 5.20 17.80 -1.06
C SER A 119 5.10 16.91 -2.30
N ASN A 120 4.39 17.34 -3.34
CA ASN A 120 4.21 16.57 -4.56
C ASN A 120 5.50 16.44 -5.38
N LEU A 121 6.34 17.47 -5.41
CA LEU A 121 7.68 17.40 -6.00
C LEU A 121 8.56 16.38 -5.25
N GLY A 122 8.43 16.32 -3.91
CA GLY A 122 9.08 15.29 -3.11
C GLY A 122 8.65 13.87 -3.49
N VAL A 123 7.34 13.64 -3.69
CA VAL A 123 6.81 12.35 -4.18
C VAL A 123 7.39 12.00 -5.55
N LEU A 124 7.45 12.98 -6.47
CA LEU A 124 8.05 12.78 -7.79
C LEU A 124 9.52 12.36 -7.69
N TYR A 125 10.32 13.06 -6.88
CA TYR A 125 11.72 12.73 -6.68
C TYR A 125 11.91 11.35 -6.03
N ALA A 126 11.05 10.95 -5.10
CA ALA A 126 11.06 9.60 -4.54
C ALA A 126 10.81 8.53 -5.61
N TYR A 127 9.88 8.76 -6.54
CA TYR A 127 9.63 7.86 -7.68
C TYR A 127 10.80 7.79 -8.66
N MET A 128 11.54 8.90 -8.81
CA MET A 128 12.77 8.98 -9.61
C MET A 128 14.00 8.44 -8.86
N LYS A 129 13.86 7.95 -7.63
CA LYS A 129 14.94 7.50 -6.74
C LYS A 129 15.95 8.62 -6.38
N ARG A 130 15.55 9.87 -6.53
CA ARG A 130 16.32 11.07 -6.13
C ARG A 130 15.99 11.43 -4.68
N GLU A 131 16.39 10.53 -3.75
CA GLU A 131 15.89 10.54 -2.37
C GLU A 131 16.32 11.76 -1.57
N ASP A 132 17.54 12.26 -1.75
CA ASP A 132 18.00 13.46 -1.05
C ASP A 132 17.15 14.68 -1.43
N GLN A 133 16.77 14.77 -2.71
CA GLN A 133 15.91 15.85 -3.19
C GLN A 133 14.47 15.65 -2.70
N ALA A 134 13.99 14.41 -2.63
CA ALA A 134 12.69 14.11 -2.05
C ALA A 134 12.64 14.55 -0.58
N GLU A 135 13.64 14.21 0.22
CA GLU A 135 13.73 14.62 1.62
C GLU A 135 13.76 16.15 1.78
N GLN A 136 14.57 16.85 0.98
CA GLN A 136 14.62 18.32 0.99
C GLN A 136 13.24 18.93 0.71
N CYS A 137 12.53 18.42 -0.30
CA CYS A 137 11.20 18.92 -0.64
C CYS A 137 10.17 18.68 0.49
N TYR A 138 10.18 17.49 1.11
CA TYR A 138 9.28 17.20 2.23
C TYR A 138 9.62 18.08 3.45
N ARG A 139 10.90 18.29 3.76
CA ARG A 139 11.30 19.18 4.86
C ARG A 139 10.92 20.62 4.58
N GLN A 140 11.08 21.09 3.34
CA GLN A 140 10.62 22.44 2.94
C GLN A 140 9.11 22.58 3.10
N ALA A 141 8.32 21.58 2.72
CA ALA A 141 6.87 21.59 2.95
C ALA A 141 6.53 21.68 4.46
N LEU A 142 7.29 20.98 5.32
CA LEU A 142 7.10 20.97 6.77
C LEU A 142 7.64 22.23 7.48
N GLU A 143 8.60 22.94 6.89
CA GLU A 143 9.00 24.26 7.34
C GLU A 143 7.90 25.31 7.09
N LEU A 144 7.20 25.20 5.96
CA LEU A 144 6.09 26.08 5.62
C LEU A 144 4.83 25.78 6.43
N ASP A 145 4.53 24.49 6.60
CA ASP A 145 3.38 23.99 7.37
C ASP A 145 3.81 22.77 8.17
N PRO A 146 4.18 22.92 9.46
CA PRO A 146 4.60 21.82 10.31
C PRO A 146 3.55 20.72 10.51
N ASP A 147 2.27 21.03 10.31
CA ASP A 147 1.16 20.10 10.46
C ASP A 147 0.70 19.47 9.14
N TYR A 148 1.40 19.73 8.04
CA TYR A 148 1.07 19.17 6.75
C TYR A 148 1.25 17.64 6.71
N ALA A 149 0.21 16.92 7.08
CA ALA A 149 0.21 15.48 7.29
C ALA A 149 0.73 14.69 6.08
N LYS A 150 0.40 15.13 4.84
CA LYS A 150 0.84 14.44 3.61
C LYS A 150 2.36 14.43 3.45
N ALA A 151 3.03 15.58 3.69
CA ALA A 151 4.49 15.63 3.60
C ALA A 151 5.14 14.80 4.70
N ARG A 152 4.62 14.89 5.92
CA ARG A 152 5.11 14.10 7.07
C ARG A 152 4.98 12.60 6.80
N PHE A 153 3.82 12.15 6.32
CA PHE A 153 3.58 10.75 5.98
C PHE A 153 4.48 10.26 4.83
N ASN A 154 4.63 11.04 3.75
CA ASN A 154 5.51 10.68 2.65
C ASN A 154 6.99 10.64 3.06
N LEU A 155 7.42 11.57 3.92
CA LEU A 155 8.77 11.56 4.51
C LEU A 155 9.00 10.30 5.33
N SER A 156 7.98 9.79 6.05
CA SER A 156 8.11 8.56 6.83
C SER A 156 8.51 7.34 5.99
N TYR A 157 7.91 7.17 4.82
CA TYR A 157 8.24 6.07 3.89
C TYR A 157 9.68 6.14 3.41
N LEU A 158 10.16 7.34 3.13
CA LEU A 158 11.55 7.56 2.74
C LEU A 158 12.52 7.21 3.87
N LEU A 159 12.27 7.73 5.08
CA LEU A 159 13.10 7.51 6.26
C LEU A 159 13.11 6.04 6.70
N LEU A 160 11.96 5.39 6.73
CA LEU A 160 11.84 3.96 7.06
C LEU A 160 12.60 3.10 6.05
N ARG A 161 12.50 3.41 4.75
CA ARG A 161 13.25 2.72 3.70
C ARG A 161 14.76 2.88 3.83
N GLN A 162 15.22 4.01 4.38
CA GLN A 162 16.63 4.28 4.69
C GLN A 162 17.09 3.66 6.01
N GLY A 163 16.20 3.06 6.79
CA GLY A 163 16.49 2.53 8.12
C GLY A 163 16.55 3.57 9.23
N ARG A 164 16.13 4.80 8.96
CA ARG A 164 16.05 5.91 9.95
C ARG A 164 14.74 5.81 10.73
N PHE A 165 14.63 4.74 11.53
CA PHE A 165 13.38 4.33 12.15
C PHE A 165 12.86 5.30 13.20
N ASP A 166 13.73 5.89 14.03
CA ASP A 166 13.28 6.81 15.09
C ASP A 166 12.45 7.98 14.51
N GLU A 167 13.00 8.67 13.51
CA GLU A 167 12.32 9.76 12.83
C GLU A 167 11.18 9.26 11.92
N GLY A 168 11.42 8.14 11.24
CA GLY A 168 10.46 7.53 10.33
C GLY A 168 9.16 7.15 11.02
N TRP A 169 9.21 6.50 12.19
CA TRP A 169 8.02 6.16 12.96
C TRP A 169 7.29 7.39 13.49
N ALA A 170 8.02 8.40 13.98
CA ALA A 170 7.41 9.64 14.42
C ALA A 170 6.65 10.35 13.29
N CYS A 171 7.21 10.36 12.08
CA CYS A 171 6.54 10.88 10.90
C CYS A 171 5.36 10.00 10.47
N PHE A 172 5.44 8.69 10.65
CA PHE A 172 4.40 7.73 10.27
C PHE A 172 3.11 7.89 11.08
N GLU A 173 3.19 8.49 12.28
CA GLU A 173 2.02 8.82 13.10
C GLU A 173 1.13 9.93 12.49
N ALA A 174 1.56 10.60 11.43
CA ALA A 174 0.74 11.57 10.69
C ALA A 174 -0.37 10.93 9.84
N ARG A 175 -0.40 9.58 9.72
CA ARG A 175 -1.49 8.86 9.05
C ARG A 175 -2.78 8.93 9.88
N ASP A 176 -3.91 8.95 9.20
CA ASP A 176 -5.25 9.05 9.81
C ASP A 176 -6.17 7.84 9.52
N TRP A 177 -5.61 6.74 8.99
CA TRP A 177 -6.37 5.54 8.57
C TRP A 177 -7.24 4.94 9.67
N HIS A 178 -6.84 5.14 10.93
CA HIS A 178 -7.58 4.67 12.10
C HIS A 178 -8.64 5.65 12.60
N ALA A 179 -8.73 6.88 12.06
CA ALA A 179 -9.60 7.93 12.57
C ALA A 179 -11.09 7.52 12.67
N PRO A 180 -11.69 6.79 11.70
CA PRO A 180 -13.08 6.36 11.83
C PRO A 180 -13.32 5.37 12.98
N LEU A 181 -12.32 4.54 13.31
CA LEU A 181 -12.40 3.62 14.46
C LEU A 181 -12.11 4.36 15.77
N ALA A 182 -11.11 5.24 15.76
CA ALA A 182 -10.72 6.07 16.89
C ALA A 182 -11.91 6.90 17.42
N ALA A 183 -12.72 7.46 16.53
CA ALA A 183 -13.91 8.23 16.88
C ALA A 183 -14.98 7.43 17.62
N ARG A 184 -14.93 6.10 17.61
CA ARG A 184 -15.86 5.19 18.30
C ARG A 184 -15.38 4.74 19.67
N MET A 185 -14.10 5.02 20.01
CA MET A 185 -13.49 4.57 21.26
C MET A 185 -13.93 5.45 22.44
N THR A 186 -14.19 4.81 23.57
CA THR A 186 -14.59 5.47 24.82
C THR A 186 -13.46 5.54 25.84
N CYS A 187 -12.39 4.75 25.68
CA CYS A 187 -11.20 4.80 26.50
C CYS A 187 -10.08 5.62 25.81
N PRO A 188 -9.03 6.06 26.53
CA PRO A 188 -7.94 6.83 25.97
C PRO A 188 -7.05 5.99 25.03
N ARG A 189 -6.45 6.66 24.03
CA ARG A 189 -5.38 6.07 23.22
C ARG A 189 -4.13 5.88 24.09
N TRP A 190 -3.55 4.68 24.06
CA TRP A 190 -2.28 4.39 24.73
C TRP A 190 -1.14 5.21 24.11
N GLN A 191 -0.37 5.88 24.97
CA GLN A 191 0.77 6.72 24.59
C GLN A 191 2.11 6.19 25.15
N GLY A 192 2.13 4.94 25.62
CA GLY A 192 3.33 4.31 26.20
C GLY A 192 3.27 4.16 27.72
N GLU A 193 2.14 4.45 28.35
CA GLU A 193 1.94 4.30 29.79
C GLU A 193 2.20 2.86 30.23
N ASP A 194 2.38 2.65 31.57
CA ASP A 194 2.54 1.32 32.13
C ASP A 194 1.30 0.46 31.87
N LEU A 195 1.51 -0.75 31.38
CA LEU A 195 0.45 -1.73 31.07
C LEU A 195 0.26 -2.76 32.20
N ALA A 196 1.01 -2.68 33.29
CA ALA A 196 0.87 -3.63 34.38
C ALA A 196 -0.58 -3.68 34.91
N GLY A 197 -1.23 -4.84 34.76
CA GLY A 197 -2.63 -5.05 35.14
C GLY A 197 -3.67 -4.33 34.26
N LYS A 198 -3.29 -3.74 33.14
CA LYS A 198 -4.18 -3.02 32.22
C LYS A 198 -4.60 -3.88 31.03
N SER A 199 -5.78 -3.60 30.53
CA SER A 199 -6.31 -4.17 29.30
C SER A 199 -6.11 -3.22 28.11
N ILE A 200 -5.77 -3.76 26.94
CA ILE A 200 -5.53 -2.95 25.73
C ILE A 200 -6.27 -3.55 24.53
N LEU A 201 -6.96 -2.67 23.78
CA LEU A 201 -7.59 -3.00 22.52
C LEU A 201 -6.71 -2.53 21.36
N ILE A 202 -6.22 -3.46 20.55
CA ILE A 202 -5.45 -3.17 19.34
C ILE A 202 -6.43 -3.11 18.17
N LEU A 203 -6.54 -1.94 17.53
CA LEU A 203 -7.37 -1.74 16.36
C LEU A 203 -6.67 -2.27 15.10
N TYR A 204 -7.45 -2.89 14.21
CA TYR A 204 -6.93 -3.25 12.90
C TYR A 204 -6.56 -2.00 12.09
N GLU A 205 -5.50 -2.11 11.31
CA GLU A 205 -5.03 -1.04 10.43
C GLU A 205 -4.25 -1.66 9.25
N GLY A 206 -4.39 -1.05 8.07
CA GLY A 206 -3.71 -1.56 6.86
C GLY A 206 -4.33 -2.85 6.30
N GLY A 207 -3.56 -3.55 5.48
CA GLY A 207 -3.95 -4.80 4.85
C GLY A 207 -3.60 -6.04 5.69
N HIS A 208 -3.91 -7.21 5.15
CA HIS A 208 -3.58 -8.49 5.81
C HIS A 208 -2.08 -8.65 6.11
N GLY A 209 -1.21 -8.20 5.19
CA GLY A 209 0.24 -8.26 5.36
C GLY A 209 0.73 -7.40 6.53
N ASP A 210 0.15 -6.19 6.67
CA ASP A 210 0.45 -5.28 7.79
C ASP A 210 0.06 -5.92 9.12
N MET A 211 -1.16 -6.48 9.19
CA MET A 211 -1.65 -7.16 10.38
C MET A 211 -0.75 -8.34 10.77
N ILE A 212 -0.37 -9.18 9.80
CA ILE A 212 0.54 -10.32 10.05
C ILE A 212 1.89 -9.81 10.54
N GLN A 213 2.50 -8.84 9.86
CA GLN A 213 3.82 -8.34 10.23
C GLN A 213 3.85 -7.72 11.64
N PHE A 214 2.89 -6.84 11.93
CA PHE A 214 2.89 -6.08 13.18
C PHE A 214 2.24 -6.83 14.35
N GLY A 215 1.59 -7.97 14.09
CA GLY A 215 1.16 -8.92 15.13
C GLY A 215 2.30 -9.34 16.07
N ARG A 216 3.55 -9.32 15.58
CA ARG A 216 4.76 -9.61 16.39
C ARG A 216 4.93 -8.74 17.64
N TYR A 217 4.26 -7.58 17.70
CA TYR A 217 4.33 -6.70 18.88
C TYR A 217 3.39 -7.13 20.00
N VAL A 218 2.40 -7.99 19.74
CA VAL A 218 1.45 -8.47 20.75
C VAL A 218 2.15 -9.18 21.90
N PRO A 219 3.09 -10.13 21.68
CA PRO A 219 3.86 -10.73 22.76
C PRO A 219 4.65 -9.71 23.58
N ALA A 220 5.18 -8.65 22.94
CA ALA A 220 5.94 -7.61 23.63
C ALA A 220 5.05 -6.79 24.59
N LEU A 221 3.80 -6.49 24.21
CA LEU A 221 2.85 -5.83 25.10
C LEU A 221 2.48 -6.73 26.29
N LYS A 222 2.32 -8.03 26.06
CA LYS A 222 2.08 -9.01 27.13
C LYS A 222 3.25 -9.07 28.11
N ALA A 223 4.47 -9.06 27.60
CA ALA A 223 5.70 -9.02 28.42
C ALA A 223 5.82 -7.72 29.25
N ARG A 224 5.20 -6.60 28.80
CA ARG A 224 5.08 -5.36 29.57
C ARG A 224 4.00 -5.38 30.63
N GLY A 225 3.36 -6.54 30.88
CA GLY A 225 2.41 -6.74 31.97
C GLY A 225 0.95 -6.49 31.61
N ALA A 226 0.62 -6.35 30.32
CA ALA A 226 -0.78 -6.23 29.90
C ALA A 226 -1.61 -7.43 30.41
N ALA A 227 -2.64 -7.14 31.20
CA ALA A 227 -3.51 -8.18 31.77
C ALA A 227 -4.34 -8.86 30.69
N SER A 228 -4.86 -8.09 29.74
CA SER A 228 -5.63 -8.60 28.61
C SER A 228 -5.34 -7.81 27.34
N ILE A 229 -5.18 -8.51 26.23
CA ILE A 229 -4.99 -7.95 24.90
C ILE A 229 -6.10 -8.46 23.99
N THR A 230 -6.95 -7.54 23.52
CA THR A 230 -7.95 -7.82 22.49
C THR A 230 -7.45 -7.27 21.16
N LEU A 231 -7.44 -8.09 20.11
CA LEU A 231 -7.00 -7.72 18.77
C LEU A 231 -8.17 -7.69 17.79
N LEU A 232 -8.47 -6.53 17.20
CA LEU A 232 -9.33 -6.44 16.04
C LEU A 232 -8.55 -6.84 14.79
N CYS A 233 -9.18 -7.63 13.90
CA CYS A 233 -8.52 -8.07 12.67
C CYS A 233 -9.47 -8.17 11.47
N HIS A 234 -8.91 -8.35 10.30
CA HIS A 234 -9.66 -8.78 9.12
C HIS A 234 -10.26 -10.19 9.35
N PRO A 235 -11.51 -10.45 8.90
CA PRO A 235 -12.16 -11.75 9.11
C PRO A 235 -11.32 -12.94 8.66
N ALA A 236 -10.63 -12.84 7.51
CA ALA A 236 -9.76 -13.88 6.98
C ALA A 236 -8.54 -14.21 7.86
N LEU A 237 -8.19 -13.35 8.81
CA LEU A 237 -7.08 -13.56 9.76
C LEU A 237 -7.53 -14.10 11.11
N LYS A 238 -8.84 -14.13 11.40
CA LYS A 238 -9.36 -14.47 12.73
C LYS A 238 -8.80 -15.79 13.25
N VAL A 239 -8.94 -16.86 12.49
CA VAL A 239 -8.52 -18.21 12.93
C VAL A 239 -7.01 -18.26 13.11
N LEU A 240 -6.24 -17.71 12.17
CA LEU A 240 -4.79 -17.64 12.29
C LEU A 240 -4.35 -16.90 13.55
N PHE A 241 -4.98 -15.77 13.85
CA PHE A 241 -4.57 -14.92 14.99
C PHE A 241 -4.94 -15.50 16.36
N THR A 242 -5.81 -16.52 16.44
CA THR A 242 -5.97 -17.27 17.69
C THR A 242 -4.72 -18.05 18.10
N THR A 243 -3.77 -18.21 17.17
CA THR A 243 -2.45 -18.84 17.45
C THR A 243 -1.37 -17.81 17.82
N LEU A 244 -1.70 -16.52 17.84
CA LEU A 244 -0.75 -15.44 18.15
C LEU A 244 -0.50 -15.37 19.66
N ASP A 245 0.74 -15.58 20.07
CA ASP A 245 1.14 -15.54 21.46
C ASP A 245 0.81 -14.18 22.09
N GLY A 246 0.12 -14.22 23.25
CA GLY A 246 -0.23 -13.02 24.01
C GLY A 246 -1.54 -12.35 23.62
N ALA A 247 -2.20 -12.76 22.54
CA ALA A 247 -3.57 -12.32 22.22
C ALA A 247 -4.57 -13.12 23.07
N ASP A 248 -5.30 -12.44 23.96
CA ASP A 248 -6.32 -13.11 24.80
C ASP A 248 -7.65 -13.24 24.06
N GLU A 249 -7.94 -12.31 23.13
CA GLU A 249 -9.14 -12.34 22.33
C GLU A 249 -8.89 -11.75 20.94
N VAL A 250 -9.49 -12.36 19.91
CA VAL A 250 -9.42 -11.92 18.52
C VAL A 250 -10.82 -11.69 17.98
N ILE A 251 -11.11 -10.45 17.56
CA ILE A 251 -12.43 -10.04 17.06
C ILE A 251 -12.29 -9.57 15.61
N PRO A 252 -12.98 -10.18 14.65
CA PRO A 252 -12.99 -9.68 13.28
C PRO A 252 -13.84 -8.41 13.18
N PHE A 253 -13.46 -7.46 12.35
CA PHE A 253 -14.05 -6.13 12.27
C PHE A 253 -15.50 -6.11 11.73
N ASP A 254 -15.97 -7.19 11.11
CA ASP A 254 -17.35 -7.40 10.64
C ASP A 254 -18.31 -7.85 11.74
N GLN A 255 -17.82 -8.06 12.97
CA GLN A 255 -18.61 -8.33 14.15
C GLN A 255 -18.87 -7.05 14.97
N ALA A 256 -19.56 -7.19 16.12
CA ALA A 256 -19.85 -6.07 17.00
C ALA A 256 -18.54 -5.38 17.45
N PHE A 257 -18.44 -4.08 17.20
CA PHE A 257 -17.27 -3.29 17.58
C PHE A 257 -17.19 -3.09 19.09
N PRO A 258 -16.08 -3.48 19.76
CA PRO A 258 -15.96 -3.47 21.22
C PRO A 258 -15.51 -2.09 21.76
N ALA A 259 -16.29 -1.03 21.53
CA ALA A 259 -15.92 0.36 21.85
C ALA A 259 -15.56 0.61 23.33
N GLU A 260 -16.13 -0.16 24.24
CA GLU A 260 -15.92 -0.02 25.70
C GLU A 260 -14.86 -0.98 26.24
N LYS A 261 -14.20 -1.74 25.36
CA LYS A 261 -13.27 -2.78 25.77
C LYS A 261 -11.87 -2.23 25.97
N GLY A 262 -11.33 -2.44 27.18
CA GLY A 262 -9.96 -2.08 27.52
C GLY A 262 -9.83 -0.76 28.30
N ASP A 263 -8.73 -0.67 29.06
CA ASP A 263 -8.27 0.60 29.68
C ASP A 263 -7.69 1.56 28.64
N TYR A 264 -7.14 0.98 27.57
CA TYR A 264 -6.52 1.70 26.46
C TYR A 264 -6.86 1.09 25.10
N TRP A 265 -6.74 1.89 24.06
CA TRP A 265 -6.73 1.42 22.68
C TRP A 265 -5.51 1.91 21.91
N ILE A 266 -5.11 1.22 20.84
CA ILE A 266 -4.03 1.62 19.96
C ILE A 266 -4.23 1.08 18.53
N PRO A 267 -3.92 1.87 17.47
CA PRO A 267 -3.81 1.30 16.14
C PRO A 267 -2.56 0.42 16.03
N LEU A 268 -2.68 -0.72 15.34
CA LEU A 268 -1.61 -1.72 15.27
C LEU A 268 -0.30 -1.13 14.74
N LEU A 269 -0.36 -0.27 13.71
CA LEU A 269 0.82 0.30 13.06
C LEU A 269 1.51 1.41 13.90
N SER A 270 0.97 1.78 15.06
CA SER A 270 1.64 2.67 16.02
C SER A 270 2.53 1.92 17.02
N LEU A 271 2.41 0.60 17.09
CA LEU A 271 3.22 -0.21 18.01
C LEU A 271 4.73 -0.08 17.79
N PRO A 272 5.26 -0.04 16.55
CA PRO A 272 6.70 0.19 16.35
C PRO A 272 7.19 1.49 16.96
N HIS A 273 6.44 2.59 16.81
CA HIS A 273 6.80 3.89 17.39
C HIS A 273 6.87 3.84 18.91
N LEU A 274 5.82 3.34 19.56
CA LEU A 274 5.73 3.31 21.03
C LEU A 274 6.61 2.22 21.68
N ASN A 275 7.12 1.27 20.88
CA ASN A 275 8.15 0.34 21.32
C ASN A 275 9.57 0.81 21.01
N GLY A 276 9.77 2.01 20.45
CA GLY A 276 11.08 2.54 20.09
C GLY A 276 11.84 1.63 19.11
N THR A 277 11.12 1.05 18.15
CA THR A 277 11.68 0.06 17.22
C THR A 277 12.74 0.66 16.32
N ARG A 278 13.92 0.07 16.30
CA ARG A 278 15.06 0.34 15.42
C ARG A 278 15.41 -0.92 14.63
N LEU A 279 16.33 -0.80 13.67
CA LEU A 279 16.76 -1.95 12.88
C LEU A 279 17.31 -3.12 13.72
N ASP A 280 17.98 -2.81 14.82
CA ASP A 280 18.58 -3.76 15.74
C ASP A 280 17.65 -4.21 16.88
N SER A 281 16.47 -3.60 17.00
CA SER A 281 15.50 -3.90 18.05
C SER A 281 14.11 -4.35 17.52
N ILE A 282 14.02 -4.67 16.25
CA ILE A 282 12.80 -5.30 15.70
C ILE A 282 12.53 -6.59 16.48
N PRO A 283 11.31 -6.81 17.03
CA PRO A 283 10.97 -8.08 17.66
C PRO A 283 11.17 -9.23 16.68
N ALA A 284 12.21 -10.05 16.90
CA ALA A 284 12.69 -11.07 15.95
C ALA A 284 12.37 -12.51 16.40
N ALA A 285 11.55 -12.69 17.43
CA ALA A 285 11.05 -14.01 17.79
C ALA A 285 10.20 -14.57 16.65
N ILE A 286 10.70 -15.58 15.96
CA ILE A 286 10.06 -16.28 14.84
C ILE A 286 10.16 -17.78 15.12
N PRO A 287 9.07 -18.56 14.95
CA PRO A 287 7.72 -18.13 14.57
C PRO A 287 6.99 -17.40 15.70
N TYR A 288 6.05 -16.53 15.36
CA TYR A 288 5.09 -15.92 16.29
C TYR A 288 3.62 -16.18 15.90
N LEU A 289 3.42 -16.83 14.76
CA LEU A 289 2.16 -17.43 14.32
C LEU A 289 2.38 -18.92 14.07
N HIS A 290 1.36 -19.73 14.34
CA HIS A 290 1.46 -21.17 14.28
C HIS A 290 0.35 -21.77 13.42
N PRO A 291 0.63 -22.80 12.60
CA PRO A 291 -0.39 -23.50 11.85
C PRO A 291 -1.27 -24.33 12.79
N ASP A 292 -2.56 -24.38 12.55
CA ASP A 292 -3.50 -25.24 13.25
C ASP A 292 -3.26 -26.73 12.89
N ALA A 293 -3.13 -27.58 13.89
CA ALA A 293 -2.76 -28.97 13.70
C ALA A 293 -3.81 -29.80 12.93
N GLU A 294 -5.11 -29.51 13.14
CA GLU A 294 -6.20 -30.21 12.43
C GLU A 294 -6.20 -29.82 10.96
N ARG A 295 -5.99 -28.54 10.68
CA ARG A 295 -5.85 -28.05 9.31
C ARG A 295 -4.59 -28.62 8.63
N VAL A 296 -3.48 -28.72 9.32
CA VAL A 296 -2.26 -29.38 8.79
C VAL A 296 -2.57 -30.83 8.42
N ALA A 297 -3.26 -31.60 9.29
CA ALA A 297 -3.65 -32.97 9.00
C ALA A 297 -4.59 -33.07 7.78
N ARG A 298 -5.48 -32.09 7.57
CA ARG A 298 -6.38 -32.01 6.41
C ARG A 298 -5.64 -31.72 5.11
N TRP A 299 -4.67 -30.80 5.13
CA TRP A 299 -3.98 -30.34 3.93
C TRP A 299 -2.78 -31.21 3.53
N SER A 300 -2.08 -31.83 4.48
CA SER A 300 -0.87 -32.64 4.21
C SER A 300 -1.06 -33.73 3.17
N PRO A 301 -2.18 -34.49 3.11
CA PRO A 301 -2.37 -35.53 2.09
C PRO A 301 -2.50 -34.99 0.66
N LEU A 302 -2.79 -33.69 0.50
CA LEU A 302 -2.96 -33.03 -0.80
C LEU A 302 -1.64 -32.48 -1.35
N LEU A 303 -0.59 -32.44 -0.54
CA LEU A 303 0.74 -32.00 -0.96
C LEU A 303 1.43 -33.06 -1.83
N PRO A 304 2.31 -32.66 -2.77
CA PRO A 304 3.17 -33.60 -3.49
C PRO A 304 3.93 -34.52 -2.54
N ARG A 305 4.08 -35.79 -2.92
CA ARG A 305 4.77 -36.78 -2.08
C ARG A 305 6.28 -36.85 -2.31
N GLU A 306 6.72 -36.39 -3.47
CA GLU A 306 8.10 -36.48 -3.92
C GLU A 306 8.69 -35.11 -4.22
N GLY A 307 10.00 -34.98 -4.04
CA GLY A 307 10.77 -33.78 -4.32
C GLY A 307 10.59 -32.66 -3.30
N MET A 308 11.37 -31.61 -3.46
CA MET A 308 11.30 -30.38 -2.71
C MET A 308 9.98 -29.63 -3.04
N ARG A 309 9.19 -29.31 -2.03
CA ARG A 309 7.87 -28.68 -2.17
C ARG A 309 7.99 -27.17 -2.14
N VAL A 310 7.70 -26.52 -3.26
CA VAL A 310 7.81 -25.07 -3.43
C VAL A 310 6.44 -24.46 -3.64
N GLY A 311 6.02 -23.56 -2.74
CA GLY A 311 4.79 -22.78 -2.87
C GLY A 311 5.00 -21.56 -3.74
N LEU A 312 4.08 -21.27 -4.66
CA LEU A 312 4.15 -20.13 -5.59
C LEU A 312 3.02 -19.15 -5.37
N ILE A 313 3.37 -17.85 -5.28
CA ILE A 313 2.46 -16.71 -5.28
C ILE A 313 3.00 -15.66 -6.24
N TRP A 314 2.28 -15.36 -7.32
CA TRP A 314 2.78 -14.48 -8.39
C TRP A 314 2.00 -13.18 -8.56
N LYS A 315 0.87 -13.03 -7.86
CA LYS A 315 0.09 -11.78 -7.85
C LYS A 315 -0.32 -11.40 -6.44
N GLY A 316 -0.31 -10.08 -6.19
CA GLY A 316 -0.84 -9.47 -4.99
C GLY A 316 -2.33 -9.11 -5.13
N SER A 317 -2.79 -8.22 -4.24
CA SER A 317 -4.13 -7.64 -4.33
C SER A 317 -4.17 -6.55 -5.41
N PRO A 318 -5.12 -6.58 -6.35
CA PRO A 318 -5.28 -5.55 -7.38
C PRO A 318 -5.72 -4.18 -6.79
N LEU A 319 -6.16 -4.16 -5.54
CA LEU A 319 -6.53 -2.92 -4.84
C LEU A 319 -5.30 -2.15 -4.33
N HIS A 320 -4.12 -2.74 -4.38
CA HIS A 320 -2.89 -2.06 -3.98
C HIS A 320 -2.40 -1.14 -5.10
N GLU A 321 -2.07 0.11 -4.78
CA GLU A 321 -1.70 1.16 -5.76
C GLU A 321 -0.55 0.78 -6.69
N ASN A 322 0.37 -0.08 -6.22
CA ASN A 322 1.54 -0.54 -6.98
C ASN A 322 1.40 -1.98 -7.49
N ASP A 323 0.19 -2.53 -7.58
CA ASP A 323 0.02 -3.94 -7.94
C ASP A 323 0.55 -4.26 -9.34
N ALA A 324 0.37 -3.35 -10.28
CA ALA A 324 0.85 -3.52 -11.66
C ALA A 324 2.39 -3.66 -11.77
N ASP A 325 3.16 -3.09 -10.85
CA ASP A 325 4.63 -3.19 -10.86
C ASP A 325 5.14 -4.33 -9.96
N ARG A 326 4.44 -4.69 -8.86
CA ARG A 326 4.88 -5.72 -7.91
C ARG A 326 4.41 -7.13 -8.24
N SER A 327 3.30 -7.28 -8.95
CA SER A 327 2.77 -8.57 -9.40
C SER A 327 3.43 -9.00 -10.71
N LEU A 328 3.63 -10.30 -10.89
CA LEU A 328 4.05 -10.83 -12.19
C LEU A 328 2.89 -10.68 -13.18
N PRO A 329 3.14 -10.25 -14.43
CA PRO A 329 2.11 -10.15 -15.45
C PRO A 329 1.34 -11.46 -15.68
N THR A 330 2.04 -12.60 -15.67
CA THR A 330 1.48 -13.93 -15.88
C THR A 330 2.31 -14.99 -15.18
N LEU A 331 1.69 -16.10 -14.80
CA LEU A 331 2.35 -17.30 -14.28
C LEU A 331 3.39 -17.88 -15.26
N ASP A 332 3.24 -17.66 -16.56
CA ASP A 332 4.15 -18.17 -17.59
C ASP A 332 5.60 -17.69 -17.41
N LEU A 333 5.81 -16.55 -16.74
CA LEU A 333 7.14 -16.09 -16.38
C LEU A 333 7.89 -17.06 -15.46
N LEU A 334 7.17 -17.86 -14.69
CA LEU A 334 7.73 -18.88 -13.81
C LEU A 334 7.97 -20.23 -14.53
N SER A 335 7.66 -20.36 -15.83
CA SER A 335 7.76 -21.62 -16.59
C SER A 335 9.15 -22.27 -16.52
N SER A 336 10.19 -21.44 -16.53
CA SER A 336 11.58 -21.92 -16.43
C SER A 336 11.89 -22.63 -15.10
N LEU A 337 11.14 -22.37 -14.03
CA LEU A 337 11.30 -23.09 -12.76
C LEU A 337 10.87 -24.55 -12.90
N GLY A 338 9.87 -24.85 -13.73
CA GLY A 338 9.40 -26.22 -13.99
C GLY A 338 10.44 -27.17 -14.60
N THR A 339 11.59 -26.64 -15.03
CA THR A 339 12.70 -27.45 -15.55
C THR A 339 13.70 -27.85 -14.48
N VAL A 340 13.56 -27.38 -13.22
CA VAL A 340 14.46 -27.73 -12.11
C VAL A 340 14.10 -29.13 -11.60
N PRO A 341 15.02 -30.12 -11.71
CA PRO A 341 14.73 -31.49 -11.31
C PRO A 341 14.49 -31.61 -9.79
N GLY A 342 13.65 -32.53 -9.39
CA GLY A 342 13.41 -32.83 -7.97
C GLY A 342 12.57 -31.78 -7.23
N VAL A 343 11.94 -30.85 -7.93
CA VAL A 343 11.07 -29.82 -7.34
C VAL A 343 9.61 -30.05 -7.75
N SER A 344 8.74 -30.01 -6.77
CA SER A 344 7.28 -30.08 -6.93
C SER A 344 6.66 -28.75 -6.53
N TYR A 345 5.77 -28.20 -7.37
CA TYR A 345 5.18 -26.87 -7.15
C TYR A 345 3.74 -26.94 -6.65
N VAL A 346 3.41 -26.05 -5.74
CA VAL A 346 2.08 -25.86 -5.16
C VAL A 346 1.64 -24.42 -5.36
N SER A 347 0.51 -24.19 -6.02
CA SER A 347 -0.11 -22.86 -6.08
C SER A 347 -0.72 -22.51 -4.73
N LEU A 348 -0.29 -21.38 -4.19
CA LEU A 348 -0.92 -20.69 -3.06
C LEU A 348 -1.66 -19.42 -3.52
N GLN A 349 -1.79 -19.23 -4.83
CA GLN A 349 -2.46 -18.06 -5.40
C GLN A 349 -3.96 -18.11 -5.12
N LYS A 350 -4.48 -17.05 -4.49
CA LYS A 350 -5.91 -16.85 -4.20
C LYS A 350 -6.39 -15.55 -4.84
N GLY A 351 -7.58 -15.57 -5.42
CA GLY A 351 -8.16 -14.40 -6.09
C GLY A 351 -7.53 -14.10 -7.45
N THR A 352 -7.03 -12.87 -7.65
CA THR A 352 -6.45 -12.47 -8.95
C THR A 352 -5.35 -13.43 -9.38
N GLY A 353 -5.43 -13.95 -10.60
CA GLY A 353 -4.47 -14.93 -11.15
C GLY A 353 -4.70 -16.38 -10.74
N GLU A 354 -5.67 -16.68 -9.88
CA GLU A 354 -6.00 -18.05 -9.45
C GLU A 354 -6.30 -18.99 -10.63
N ASP A 355 -6.99 -18.49 -11.65
CA ASP A 355 -7.31 -19.28 -12.84
C ASP A 355 -6.09 -19.63 -13.70
N GLU A 356 -4.98 -18.91 -13.54
CA GLU A 356 -3.74 -19.22 -14.27
C GLU A 356 -3.16 -20.57 -13.82
N ALA A 357 -3.36 -20.96 -12.55
CA ALA A 357 -2.92 -22.25 -12.02
C ALA A 357 -3.58 -23.46 -12.67
N LYS A 358 -4.73 -23.27 -13.32
CA LYS A 358 -5.53 -24.31 -13.98
C LYS A 358 -5.19 -24.47 -15.47
N ARG A 359 -4.31 -23.61 -16.01
CA ARG A 359 -3.93 -23.63 -17.44
C ARG A 359 -2.95 -24.78 -17.72
N PRO A 360 -3.01 -25.38 -18.93
CA PRO A 360 -2.00 -26.33 -19.37
C PRO A 360 -0.64 -25.61 -19.59
N PRO A 361 0.52 -26.35 -19.65
CA PRO A 361 1.85 -25.78 -19.90
C PRO A 361 1.84 -24.72 -21.01
N PRO A 362 2.69 -23.63 -20.88
CA PRO A 362 4.07 -23.66 -20.41
C PRO A 362 4.31 -23.37 -18.91
N ALA A 363 3.29 -23.07 -18.10
CA ALA A 363 3.51 -22.89 -16.66
C ALA A 363 4.13 -24.16 -16.02
N PRO A 364 4.92 -24.06 -14.92
CA PRO A 364 5.40 -25.23 -14.22
C PRO A 364 4.21 -26.11 -13.81
N PRO A 365 4.26 -27.43 -13.99
CA PRO A 365 3.24 -28.31 -13.46
C PRO A 365 3.09 -28.10 -11.97
N LEU A 366 1.89 -27.72 -11.51
CA LEU A 366 1.69 -27.41 -10.09
C LEU A 366 0.36 -27.97 -9.57
N VAL A 367 0.32 -28.25 -8.27
CA VAL A 367 -0.88 -28.63 -7.54
C VAL A 367 -1.58 -27.36 -7.10
N ASP A 368 -2.80 -27.10 -7.57
CA ASP A 368 -3.58 -25.95 -7.14
C ASP A 368 -4.27 -26.23 -5.80
N LEU A 369 -3.74 -25.64 -4.75
CA LEU A 369 -4.35 -25.59 -3.42
C LEU A 369 -4.88 -24.18 -3.09
N GLY A 370 -4.37 -23.14 -3.73
CA GLY A 370 -4.75 -21.75 -3.50
C GLY A 370 -6.24 -21.50 -3.69
N SER A 371 -6.83 -22.06 -4.76
CA SER A 371 -8.27 -21.93 -5.05
C SER A 371 -9.17 -22.54 -3.97
N LYS A 372 -8.65 -23.50 -3.21
CA LYS A 372 -9.40 -24.26 -2.20
C LYS A 372 -9.26 -23.68 -0.77
N MET A 373 -8.33 -22.75 -0.56
CA MET A 373 -8.16 -22.09 0.76
C MET A 373 -9.39 -21.25 1.09
N GLU A 374 -9.80 -21.26 2.34
CA GLU A 374 -10.89 -20.43 2.85
C GLU A 374 -10.35 -19.16 3.52
N ASP A 375 -9.26 -19.28 4.28
CA ASP A 375 -8.65 -18.22 5.07
C ASP A 375 -7.11 -18.35 5.19
N PHE A 376 -6.47 -17.46 5.93
CA PHE A 376 -5.03 -17.48 6.16
C PHE A 376 -4.56 -18.64 7.06
N ALA A 377 -5.44 -19.26 7.84
CA ALA A 377 -5.08 -20.45 8.62
C ALA A 377 -4.93 -21.68 7.71
N ASP A 378 -5.70 -21.80 6.62
CA ASP A 378 -5.47 -22.79 5.58
C ASP A 378 -4.13 -22.56 4.87
N ALA A 379 -3.82 -21.29 4.53
CA ALA A 379 -2.53 -20.97 3.94
C ALA A 379 -1.35 -21.35 4.86
N ALA A 380 -1.47 -21.06 6.16
CA ALA A 380 -0.47 -21.43 7.17
C ALA A 380 -0.30 -22.95 7.27
N ALA A 381 -1.40 -23.70 7.25
CA ALA A 381 -1.40 -25.17 7.31
C ALA A 381 -0.73 -25.79 6.06
N ILE A 382 -1.00 -25.26 4.86
CA ILE A 382 -0.35 -25.70 3.63
C ILE A 382 1.15 -25.36 3.69
N MET A 383 1.51 -24.12 4.07
CA MET A 383 2.90 -23.68 4.18
C MET A 383 3.70 -24.51 5.18
N ALA A 384 3.07 -25.05 6.24
CA ALA A 384 3.72 -25.92 7.19
C ALA A 384 4.39 -27.14 6.52
N GLY A 385 3.77 -27.68 5.46
CA GLY A 385 4.27 -28.80 4.70
C GLY A 385 5.16 -28.46 3.50
N LEU A 386 5.49 -27.19 3.28
CA LEU A 386 6.38 -26.72 2.20
C LEU A 386 7.81 -26.55 2.70
N ASP A 387 8.76 -26.70 1.79
CA ASP A 387 10.19 -26.49 2.05
C ASP A 387 10.60 -25.04 1.74
N LEU A 388 9.95 -24.42 0.76
CA LEU A 388 10.20 -23.05 0.31
C LEU A 388 8.90 -22.40 -0.17
N VAL A 389 8.78 -21.09 0.03
CA VAL A 389 7.76 -20.23 -0.60
C VAL A 389 8.45 -19.23 -1.52
N ILE A 390 7.98 -19.08 -2.75
CA ILE A 390 8.39 -18.00 -3.69
C ILE A 390 7.19 -17.11 -3.89
N SER A 391 7.32 -15.84 -3.52
CA SER A 391 6.21 -14.91 -3.51
C SER A 391 6.61 -13.54 -4.04
N VAL A 392 5.70 -12.87 -4.76
CA VAL A 392 5.76 -11.42 -4.91
C VAL A 392 5.48 -10.76 -3.56
N ASP A 393 5.68 -9.44 -3.44
CA ASP A 393 5.39 -8.66 -2.24
C ASP A 393 3.88 -8.70 -1.92
N SER A 394 3.52 -9.55 -0.97
CA SER A 394 2.13 -9.87 -0.63
C SER A 394 1.98 -10.32 0.83
N ALA A 395 0.75 -10.39 1.33
CA ALA A 395 0.45 -10.91 2.66
C ALA A 395 1.00 -12.33 2.89
N MET A 396 1.10 -13.14 1.84
CA MET A 396 1.61 -14.52 1.91
C MET A 396 3.11 -14.58 2.22
N ALA A 397 3.90 -13.60 1.75
CA ALA A 397 5.31 -13.48 2.11
C ALA A 397 5.48 -13.15 3.60
N HIS A 398 4.64 -12.25 4.13
CA HIS A 398 4.61 -11.94 5.55
C HIS A 398 4.18 -13.15 6.38
N LEU A 399 3.21 -13.94 5.90
CA LEU A 399 2.78 -15.16 6.55
C LEU A 399 3.91 -16.19 6.60
N ALA A 400 4.59 -16.45 5.48
CA ALA A 400 5.74 -17.35 5.44
C ALA A 400 6.81 -16.92 6.46
N GLY A 401 7.14 -15.61 6.50
CA GLY A 401 8.07 -15.04 7.47
C GLY A 401 7.62 -15.23 8.92
N ALA A 402 6.34 -14.98 9.21
CA ALA A 402 5.76 -15.13 10.55
C ALA A 402 5.74 -16.57 11.06
N LEU A 403 5.61 -17.54 10.16
CA LEU A 403 5.68 -18.98 10.43
C LEU A 403 7.13 -19.53 10.51
N GLY A 404 8.14 -18.71 10.21
CA GLY A 404 9.53 -19.15 10.12
C GLY A 404 9.82 -20.02 8.89
N LYS A 405 9.00 -19.94 7.84
CA LYS A 405 9.19 -20.72 6.60
C LYS A 405 10.13 -20.00 5.65
N PRO A 406 11.14 -20.68 5.06
CA PRO A 406 11.98 -20.08 4.03
C PRO A 406 11.13 -19.46 2.93
N CYS A 407 11.39 -18.18 2.63
CA CYS A 407 10.66 -17.46 1.61
C CYS A 407 11.60 -16.64 0.74
N TRP A 408 11.44 -16.79 -0.57
CA TRP A 408 12.11 -15.98 -1.57
C TRP A 408 11.12 -14.94 -2.09
N LEU A 409 11.45 -13.67 -1.83
CA LEU A 409 10.58 -12.56 -2.12
C LEU A 409 11.03 -11.83 -3.37
N LEU A 410 10.14 -11.73 -4.35
CA LEU A 410 10.34 -11.05 -5.61
C LEU A 410 9.92 -9.59 -5.48
N LEU A 411 10.84 -8.65 -5.67
CA LEU A 411 10.62 -7.23 -5.44
C LEU A 411 10.72 -6.42 -6.74
N PRO A 412 9.77 -5.51 -6.99
CA PRO A 412 9.83 -4.60 -8.12
C PRO A 412 10.93 -3.55 -7.92
N ASP A 413 11.40 -2.97 -9.02
CA ASP A 413 12.31 -1.82 -8.98
C ASP A 413 11.58 -0.51 -8.61
N PHE A 414 10.32 -0.37 -9.04
CA PHE A 414 9.51 0.83 -8.84
C PHE A 414 8.61 0.70 -7.60
N LYS A 415 8.63 1.71 -6.73
CA LYS A 415 7.82 1.76 -5.49
C LYS A 415 7.96 0.51 -4.61
N THR A 416 9.18 -0.05 -4.50
CA THR A 416 9.45 -1.12 -3.53
C THR A 416 9.10 -0.63 -2.13
N ASP A 417 8.36 -1.43 -1.38
CA ASP A 417 7.92 -1.08 -0.03
C ASP A 417 9.11 -0.79 0.89
N TRP A 418 8.95 0.16 1.80
CA TRP A 418 9.98 0.60 2.76
C TRP A 418 10.48 -0.54 3.66
N ARG A 419 9.65 -1.55 3.95
CA ARG A 419 9.97 -2.70 4.80
C ARG A 419 11.18 -3.48 4.32
N TRP A 420 11.37 -3.51 3.03
CA TRP A 420 12.44 -4.28 2.39
C TRP A 420 13.75 -3.52 2.30
N LEU A 421 13.79 -2.26 2.76
CA LEU A 421 14.96 -1.37 2.73
C LEU A 421 15.58 -1.24 1.32
N LYS A 422 16.80 -0.68 1.25
CA LYS A 422 17.60 -0.62 0.01
C LYS A 422 18.61 -1.76 -0.02
N GLU A 423 18.98 -2.21 -1.20
CA GLU A 423 20.20 -3.00 -1.50
C GLU A 423 20.42 -4.29 -0.69
N ARG A 424 19.54 -4.63 0.23
CA ARG A 424 19.64 -5.87 1.02
C ARG A 424 19.12 -7.05 0.24
N THR A 425 19.74 -8.21 0.49
CA THR A 425 19.28 -9.53 0.01
C THR A 425 18.56 -10.34 1.09
N ASP A 426 18.47 -9.81 2.31
CA ASP A 426 17.75 -10.36 3.47
C ASP A 426 16.74 -9.34 4.01
N SER A 427 15.91 -9.76 4.94
CA SER A 427 14.95 -8.86 5.61
C SER A 427 15.24 -8.77 7.10
N PRO A 428 15.39 -7.57 7.69
CA PRO A 428 15.53 -7.40 9.13
C PRO A 428 14.24 -7.77 9.89
N TRP A 429 13.10 -7.74 9.20
CA TRP A 429 11.81 -8.16 9.76
C TRP A 429 11.70 -9.67 9.92
N TYR A 430 12.39 -10.44 9.08
CA TYR A 430 12.32 -11.90 9.05
C TYR A 430 13.72 -12.47 8.88
N PRO A 431 14.62 -12.27 9.88
CA PRO A 431 16.02 -12.68 9.78
C PRO A 431 16.13 -14.20 9.59
N GLY A 432 16.99 -14.60 8.66
CA GLY A 432 17.21 -15.99 8.32
C GLY A 432 16.08 -16.68 7.56
N THR A 433 14.93 -16.04 7.41
CA THR A 433 13.74 -16.61 6.78
C THR A 433 13.52 -16.08 5.35
N LEU A 434 13.63 -14.77 5.15
CA LEU A 434 13.40 -14.16 3.85
C LEU A 434 14.71 -13.87 3.11
N ARG A 435 14.74 -14.29 1.83
CA ARG A 435 15.74 -13.88 0.84
C ARG A 435 15.07 -13.01 -0.23
N LEU A 436 15.67 -11.85 -0.54
CA LEU A 436 15.10 -10.86 -1.44
C LEU A 436 15.75 -10.93 -2.82
N PHE A 437 14.92 -11.02 -3.86
CA PHE A 437 15.30 -10.96 -5.27
C PHE A 437 14.72 -9.70 -5.88
N ARG A 438 15.57 -8.78 -6.36
CA ARG A 438 15.17 -7.44 -6.77
C ARG A 438 15.31 -7.20 -8.25
N GLN A 439 14.30 -6.63 -8.88
CA GLN A 439 14.49 -6.05 -10.21
C GLN A 439 15.58 -4.97 -10.17
N LYS A 440 16.47 -4.99 -11.15
CA LYS A 440 17.46 -3.92 -11.39
C LYS A 440 16.92 -2.87 -12.35
N THR A 441 16.01 -3.28 -13.21
CA THR A 441 15.32 -2.44 -14.18
C THR A 441 13.84 -2.72 -14.08
N ARG A 442 13.02 -1.67 -14.05
CA ARG A 442 11.59 -1.76 -13.95
C ARG A 442 10.98 -2.67 -15.01
N GLY A 443 10.17 -3.64 -14.59
CA GLY A 443 9.48 -4.60 -15.45
C GLY A 443 10.35 -5.78 -15.91
N ASP A 444 11.65 -5.79 -15.62
CA ASP A 444 12.54 -6.92 -15.95
C ASP A 444 12.40 -8.05 -14.91
N TRP A 445 11.28 -8.75 -14.98
CA TRP A 445 11.06 -9.96 -14.19
C TRP A 445 11.85 -11.16 -14.72
N ALA A 446 12.19 -11.18 -16.01
CA ALA A 446 12.92 -12.31 -16.62
C ALA A 446 14.29 -12.54 -15.94
N THR A 447 15.05 -11.46 -15.71
CA THR A 447 16.33 -11.53 -14.99
C THR A 447 16.15 -12.02 -13.56
N VAL A 448 15.13 -11.51 -12.84
CA VAL A 448 14.82 -11.94 -11.47
C VAL A 448 14.51 -13.44 -11.41
N ILE A 449 13.68 -13.94 -12.33
CA ILE A 449 13.30 -15.36 -12.37
C ILE A 449 14.50 -16.23 -12.75
N ALA A 450 15.40 -15.76 -13.60
CA ALA A 450 16.65 -16.47 -13.89
C ALA A 450 17.56 -16.59 -12.65
N GLU A 451 17.68 -15.54 -11.84
CA GLU A 451 18.40 -15.55 -10.56
C GLU A 451 17.75 -16.53 -9.57
N VAL A 452 16.42 -16.52 -9.47
CA VAL A 452 15.63 -17.44 -8.64
C VAL A 452 15.85 -18.89 -9.07
N ARG A 453 15.77 -19.15 -10.39
CA ARG A 453 15.99 -20.50 -10.94
C ARG A 453 17.38 -21.03 -10.59
N ALA A 454 18.43 -20.24 -10.82
CA ALA A 454 19.79 -20.64 -10.50
C ALA A 454 19.98 -20.94 -9.00
N ALA A 455 19.36 -20.14 -8.13
CA ALA A 455 19.37 -20.37 -6.71
C ALA A 455 18.60 -21.66 -6.32
N LEU A 456 17.48 -21.96 -6.99
CA LEU A 456 16.68 -23.15 -6.75
C LEU A 456 17.38 -24.41 -7.21
N GLU A 457 18.08 -24.39 -8.36
CA GLU A 457 18.93 -25.47 -8.82
C GLU A 457 20.03 -25.81 -7.80
N GLY A 458 20.66 -24.78 -7.21
CA GLY A 458 21.67 -24.98 -6.17
C GLY A 458 21.09 -25.53 -4.84
N LEU A 459 19.86 -25.21 -4.50
CA LEU A 459 19.19 -25.69 -3.30
C LEU A 459 18.68 -27.13 -3.47
N ALA A 460 18.16 -27.49 -4.63
CA ALA A 460 17.63 -28.83 -4.93
C ALA A 460 18.73 -29.91 -5.07
N GLN A 461 19.99 -29.52 -5.18
CA GLN A 461 21.15 -30.43 -5.24
C GLN A 461 21.77 -30.75 -3.87
N GLN A 462 21.33 -30.07 -2.82
CA GLN A 462 21.77 -30.29 -1.42
C GLN A 462 20.89 -31.32 -0.72
#